data_c5e042159401e7778cd56639f677b95d
#
_entry.id   c5e042159401e7778cd56639f677b95d
#
_cell.length_a   1.000
_cell.length_b   1.000
_cell.length_c   1.000
_cell.angle_alpha   90.00
_cell.angle_beta   90.00
_cell.angle_gamma   90.00
#
_symmetry.space_group_name_H-M   'P 1'
#
loop_
_entity.id
_entity.type
_entity.pdbx_description
1 polymer ?
#
loop_
_entity_poly.entity_id
_entity_poly.type
_entity_poly.pdbx_seq_one_letter_code
_entity_poly.pdbx_strand_id
1 'polypeptide(L)'
;MKKIVIVLLCVFSILIGYIIFDKSDGVGGLREDISLEIKAHSNPKLRTILNNKNQYPDAMIQSLYRNEELIDFVYNYPSKKGHVYTDTIGPVTKGRYPLLLQYDQRWGYGKYGYNVIGMNGCGPTSAAMIIAGLTGRNNITPFDVASYAYSHGYYQDGTSWAFFTEGMKHYGIYGRNIPLSYSSMKNEIMNGRPLICSMKPGDFTTTGHLIVIRGMKQGMFIVNDPNSIKRSNCLWSYDTLSKQIRNIWSFSR
;
A
#
# COMPACT_ATOMS: atom_id res chain seq x y z
N MET A 1 5.57 28.36 -54.00
CA MET A 1 4.79 27.28 -53.35
C MET A 1 5.62 26.37 -52.45
N LYS A 2 6.80 25.84 -52.85
CA LYS A 2 7.63 24.96 -51.99
C LYS A 2 8.14 25.60 -50.68
N LYS A 3 8.46 26.91 -50.64
CA LYS A 3 8.93 27.60 -49.42
C LYS A 3 7.84 27.80 -48.37
N ILE A 4 6.58 27.97 -48.75
CA ILE A 4 5.45 28.14 -47.85
C ILE A 4 5.08 26.80 -47.16
N VAL A 5 5.20 25.68 -47.89
CA VAL A 5 4.94 24.33 -47.32
C VAL A 5 5.98 23.94 -46.27
N ILE A 6 7.27 24.31 -46.49
CA ILE A 6 8.34 24.04 -45.52
C ILE A 6 8.16 24.85 -44.22
N VAL A 7 7.75 26.11 -44.32
CA VAL A 7 7.49 26.97 -43.16
C VAL A 7 6.29 26.43 -42.33
N LEU A 8 5.22 25.99 -43.00
CA LEU A 8 4.06 25.38 -42.35
C LEU A 8 4.40 24.06 -41.65
N LEU A 9 5.24 23.21 -42.23
CA LEU A 9 5.70 21.98 -41.61
C LEU A 9 6.60 22.24 -40.38
N CYS A 10 7.47 23.26 -40.45
CA CYS A 10 8.31 23.66 -39.30
C CYS A 10 7.47 24.27 -38.17
N VAL A 11 6.45 25.08 -38.45
CA VAL A 11 5.55 25.63 -37.43
C VAL A 11 4.71 24.54 -36.81
N PHE A 12 4.25 23.56 -37.58
CA PHE A 12 3.48 22.42 -37.06
C PHE A 12 4.33 21.51 -36.16
N SER A 13 5.60 21.26 -36.51
CA SER A 13 6.52 20.50 -35.68
C SER A 13 6.93 21.24 -34.40
N ILE A 14 7.06 22.56 -34.43
CA ILE A 14 7.32 23.38 -33.23
C ILE A 14 6.08 23.45 -32.35
N LEU A 15 4.87 23.55 -32.89
CA LEU A 15 3.62 23.49 -32.11
C LEU A 15 3.41 22.10 -31.44
N ILE A 16 3.71 21.01 -32.16
CA ILE A 16 3.69 19.67 -31.61
C ILE A 16 4.77 19.52 -30.52
N GLY A 17 5.98 20.05 -30.75
CA GLY A 17 7.04 20.10 -29.75
C GLY A 17 6.67 20.92 -28.51
N TYR A 18 6.00 22.06 -28.67
CA TYR A 18 5.52 22.89 -27.54
C TYR A 18 4.39 22.24 -26.77
N ILE A 19 3.45 21.57 -27.45
CA ILE A 19 2.37 20.78 -26.80
C ILE A 19 2.93 19.57 -26.05
N ILE A 20 4.05 19.00 -26.51
CA ILE A 20 4.70 17.88 -25.84
C ILE A 20 5.51 18.35 -24.62
N PHE A 21 6.07 19.56 -24.60
CA PHE A 21 6.93 20.07 -23.53
C PHE A 21 6.15 20.71 -22.37
N ASP A 22 4.93 21.25 -22.62
CA ASP A 22 4.08 21.87 -21.59
C ASP A 22 3.14 20.85 -20.87
N LYS A 23 3.29 19.54 -21.17
CA LYS A 23 2.47 18.47 -20.62
C LYS A 23 3.27 17.25 -20.14
N SER A 24 4.41 17.44 -19.47
CA SER A 24 5.10 16.30 -18.86
C SER A 24 4.24 15.58 -17.79
N ASP A 25 3.31 16.28 -17.15
CA ASP A 25 2.34 15.70 -16.22
C ASP A 25 1.08 15.13 -16.92
N GLY A 26 0.73 15.63 -18.10
CA GLY A 26 -0.47 15.16 -18.82
C GLY A 26 -0.25 13.90 -19.68
N VAL A 27 0.97 13.65 -20.15
CA VAL A 27 1.27 12.48 -21.02
C VAL A 27 1.35 11.19 -20.19
N GLY A 28 1.81 11.26 -18.97
CA GLY A 28 1.78 10.14 -18.02
C GLY A 28 0.34 9.70 -17.73
N GLY A 29 -0.53 10.63 -17.37
CA GLY A 29 -1.94 10.36 -17.11
C GLY A 29 -2.70 9.77 -18.30
N LEU A 30 -2.48 10.32 -19.52
CA LEU A 30 -3.12 9.80 -20.73
C LEU A 30 -2.68 8.36 -21.08
N ARG A 31 -1.42 7.99 -20.86
CA ARG A 31 -0.93 6.61 -21.08
C ARG A 31 -1.50 5.64 -20.05
N GLU A 32 -1.63 6.07 -18.81
CA GLU A 32 -2.24 5.30 -17.76
C GLU A 32 -3.73 5.08 -18.07
N ASP A 33 -4.49 6.12 -18.39
CA ASP A 33 -5.91 6.03 -18.77
C ASP A 33 -6.15 5.06 -19.94
N ILE A 34 -5.38 5.16 -21.01
CA ILE A 34 -5.47 4.24 -22.16
C ILE A 34 -5.18 2.80 -21.73
N SER A 35 -4.18 2.60 -20.87
CA SER A 35 -3.84 1.25 -20.37
C SER A 35 -4.99 0.61 -19.58
N LEU A 36 -5.67 1.36 -18.73
CA LEU A 36 -6.78 0.86 -17.93
C LEU A 36 -8.02 0.58 -18.80
N GLU A 37 -8.31 1.46 -19.77
CA GLU A 37 -9.40 1.27 -20.75
C GLU A 37 -9.19 0.01 -21.60
N ILE A 38 -7.96 -0.23 -22.08
CA ILE A 38 -7.64 -1.44 -22.83
C ILE A 38 -7.91 -2.69 -21.98
N LYS A 39 -7.49 -2.70 -20.71
CA LYS A 39 -7.74 -3.81 -19.79
C LYS A 39 -9.23 -4.02 -19.49
N ALA A 40 -10.02 -2.96 -19.51
CA ALA A 40 -11.47 -3.02 -19.30
C ALA A 40 -12.20 -3.80 -20.43
N HIS A 41 -11.62 -3.91 -21.63
CA HIS A 41 -12.22 -4.73 -22.69
C HIS A 41 -12.31 -6.21 -22.30
N SER A 42 -11.34 -6.73 -21.54
CA SER A 42 -11.32 -8.14 -21.10
C SER A 42 -11.79 -8.34 -19.65
N ASN A 43 -11.99 -7.25 -18.88
CA ASN A 43 -12.40 -7.33 -17.48
C ASN A 43 -13.74 -6.61 -17.24
N PRO A 44 -14.86 -7.38 -17.10
CA PRO A 44 -16.21 -6.78 -16.91
C PRO A 44 -16.32 -5.91 -15.65
N LYS A 45 -15.65 -6.28 -14.54
CA LYS A 45 -15.69 -5.49 -13.30
C LYS A 45 -15.00 -4.15 -13.50
N LEU A 46 -13.82 -4.15 -14.12
CA LEU A 46 -13.10 -2.91 -14.43
C LEU A 46 -13.90 -2.01 -15.37
N ARG A 47 -14.54 -2.59 -16.39
CA ARG A 47 -15.45 -1.86 -17.27
C ARG A 47 -16.61 -1.21 -16.50
N THR A 48 -17.24 -1.96 -15.58
CA THR A 48 -18.31 -1.41 -14.73
C THR A 48 -17.82 -0.25 -13.88
N ILE A 49 -16.61 -0.36 -13.28
CA ILE A 49 -16.00 0.72 -12.50
C ILE A 49 -15.82 1.96 -13.37
N LEU A 50 -15.19 1.83 -14.55
CA LEU A 50 -14.88 2.95 -15.42
C LEU A 50 -16.14 3.64 -16.00
N ASN A 51 -17.20 2.87 -16.25
CA ASN A 51 -18.49 3.42 -16.70
C ASN A 51 -19.26 4.16 -15.60
N ASN A 52 -18.89 3.95 -14.33
CA ASN A 52 -19.58 4.52 -13.17
C ASN A 52 -18.61 5.26 -12.23
N LYS A 53 -17.58 5.94 -12.77
CA LYS A 53 -16.51 6.60 -12.00
C LYS A 53 -17.05 7.52 -10.89
N ASN A 54 -18.19 8.15 -11.09
CA ASN A 54 -18.85 9.03 -10.11
C ASN A 54 -19.30 8.34 -8.81
N GLN A 55 -19.34 7.00 -8.77
CA GLN A 55 -19.64 6.24 -7.55
C GLN A 55 -18.42 5.96 -6.68
N TYR A 56 -17.23 6.34 -7.13
CA TYR A 56 -15.96 6.03 -6.49
C TYR A 56 -15.17 7.31 -6.18
N PRO A 57 -14.43 7.34 -5.08
CA PRO A 57 -13.43 8.40 -4.87
C PRO A 57 -12.35 8.36 -5.97
N ASP A 58 -11.92 9.52 -6.47
CA ASP A 58 -10.90 9.61 -7.52
C ASP A 58 -9.62 8.85 -7.17
N ALA A 59 -9.15 8.98 -5.91
CA ALA A 59 -7.97 8.27 -5.43
C ALA A 59 -8.10 6.73 -5.55
N MET A 60 -9.33 6.20 -5.46
CA MET A 60 -9.60 4.77 -5.61
C MET A 60 -9.48 4.33 -7.07
N ILE A 61 -10.00 5.12 -8.01
CA ILE A 61 -9.79 4.90 -9.44
C ILE A 61 -8.30 4.98 -9.79
N GLN A 62 -7.60 6.01 -9.28
CA GLN A 62 -6.17 6.19 -9.50
C GLN A 62 -5.34 5.01 -8.96
N SER A 63 -5.76 4.35 -7.88
CA SER A 63 -5.06 3.19 -7.34
C SER A 63 -5.07 1.98 -8.30
N LEU A 64 -6.08 1.83 -9.16
CA LEU A 64 -6.19 0.73 -10.12
C LEU A 64 -5.13 0.77 -11.22
N TYR A 65 -4.63 1.96 -11.57
CA TYR A 65 -3.54 2.08 -12.54
C TYR A 65 -2.25 1.39 -12.09
N ARG A 66 -2.05 1.29 -10.78
CA ARG A 66 -0.83 0.78 -10.16
C ARG A 66 -0.99 -0.59 -9.54
N ASN A 67 -2.22 -0.96 -9.19
CA ASN A 67 -2.50 -2.21 -8.50
C ASN A 67 -3.84 -2.81 -8.94
N GLU A 68 -3.77 -3.71 -9.91
CA GLU A 68 -4.95 -4.45 -10.40
C GLU A 68 -5.52 -5.42 -9.36
N GLU A 69 -4.76 -5.78 -8.32
CA GLU A 69 -5.24 -6.62 -7.23
C GLU A 69 -6.43 -5.96 -6.48
N LEU A 70 -6.62 -4.63 -6.66
CA LEU A 70 -7.70 -3.86 -6.05
C LEU A 70 -9.04 -3.95 -6.82
N ILE A 71 -9.09 -4.52 -8.02
CA ILE A 71 -10.28 -4.46 -8.90
C ILE A 71 -11.53 -4.98 -8.17
N ASP A 72 -11.45 -6.13 -7.51
CA ASP A 72 -12.58 -6.73 -6.81
C ASP A 72 -13.02 -5.90 -5.59
N PHE A 73 -12.08 -5.33 -4.88
CA PHE A 73 -12.34 -4.42 -3.78
C PHE A 73 -13.04 -3.15 -4.27
N VAL A 74 -12.50 -2.52 -5.30
CA VAL A 74 -13.08 -1.29 -5.88
C VAL A 74 -14.47 -1.57 -6.45
N TYR A 75 -14.64 -2.64 -7.23
CA TYR A 75 -15.94 -3.02 -7.82
C TYR A 75 -17.05 -3.11 -6.77
N ASN A 76 -16.75 -3.69 -5.61
CA ASN A 76 -17.73 -3.88 -4.54
C ASN A 76 -17.88 -2.65 -3.60
N TYR A 77 -17.03 -1.62 -3.75
CA TYR A 77 -17.02 -0.48 -2.84
C TYR A 77 -18.37 0.24 -2.68
N PRO A 78 -19.14 0.55 -3.75
CA PRO A 78 -20.38 1.30 -3.60
C PRO A 78 -21.40 0.60 -2.70
N SER A 79 -21.45 -0.74 -2.75
CA SER A 79 -22.40 -1.54 -1.97
C SER A 79 -21.90 -1.95 -0.58
N LYS A 80 -20.59 -1.90 -0.34
CA LYS A 80 -19.97 -2.42 0.90
C LYS A 80 -19.30 -1.36 1.78
N LYS A 81 -19.21 -0.12 1.30
CA LYS A 81 -18.58 0.99 2.04
C LYS A 81 -19.14 1.10 3.46
N GLY A 82 -18.24 1.17 4.45
CA GLY A 82 -18.55 1.30 5.85
C GLY A 82 -18.85 0.00 6.59
N HIS A 83 -18.93 -1.14 5.89
CA HIS A 83 -19.22 -2.44 6.49
C HIS A 83 -17.94 -3.23 6.82
N VAL A 84 -17.97 -3.95 7.94
CA VAL A 84 -16.96 -4.91 8.37
C VAL A 84 -17.66 -6.25 8.56
N TYR A 85 -17.07 -7.33 8.03
CA TYR A 85 -17.74 -8.63 7.90
C TYR A 85 -17.16 -9.72 8.78
N THR A 86 -16.18 -9.39 9.62
CA THR A 86 -15.50 -10.36 10.47
C THR A 86 -14.86 -9.68 11.69
N ASP A 87 -14.75 -10.41 12.76
CA ASP A 87 -14.02 -10.10 13.99
C ASP A 87 -12.73 -10.93 14.15
N THR A 88 -12.34 -11.64 13.09
CA THR A 88 -11.15 -12.51 13.10
C THR A 88 -10.38 -12.43 11.79
N ILE A 89 -9.06 -12.56 11.87
CA ILE A 89 -8.19 -12.67 10.70
C ILE A 89 -8.08 -14.11 10.17
N GLY A 90 -8.74 -15.07 10.83
CA GLY A 90 -8.65 -16.50 10.52
C GLY A 90 -7.56 -17.21 11.35
N PRO A 91 -7.20 -18.45 11.03
CA PRO A 91 -6.23 -19.23 11.79
C PRO A 91 -4.84 -18.57 11.82
N VAL A 92 -4.24 -18.52 13.01
CA VAL A 92 -2.90 -17.95 13.23
C VAL A 92 -2.06 -18.93 14.03
N THR A 93 -0.79 -19.03 13.68
CA THR A 93 0.23 -19.74 14.47
C THR A 93 1.24 -18.72 15.00
N LYS A 94 1.45 -18.68 16.32
CA LYS A 94 2.47 -17.83 16.93
C LYS A 94 3.85 -18.12 16.33
N GLY A 95 4.60 -17.08 16.02
CA GLY A 95 5.89 -17.15 15.31
C GLY A 95 5.75 -17.12 13.79
N ARG A 96 4.53 -17.18 13.25
CA ARG A 96 4.25 -17.03 11.82
C ARG A 96 3.46 -15.75 11.57
N TYR A 97 3.97 -14.88 10.73
CA TYR A 97 3.36 -13.60 10.39
C TYR A 97 2.46 -13.76 9.16
N PRO A 98 1.11 -13.75 9.31
CA PRO A 98 0.21 -13.90 8.17
C PRO A 98 0.36 -12.71 7.21
N LEU A 99 0.17 -12.93 5.92
CA LEU A 99 -0.06 -11.81 4.99
C LEU A 99 -1.52 -11.37 5.13
N LEU A 100 -1.73 -10.17 5.64
CA LEU A 100 -3.03 -9.51 5.64
C LEU A 100 -3.02 -8.40 4.60
N LEU A 101 -4.10 -8.29 3.83
CA LEU A 101 -4.24 -7.26 2.81
C LEU A 101 -5.16 -6.15 3.34
N GLN A 102 -4.76 -4.90 3.20
CA GLN A 102 -5.59 -3.76 3.63
C GLN A 102 -6.92 -3.70 2.86
N TYR A 103 -6.93 -4.16 1.61
CA TYR A 103 -8.12 -4.22 0.75
C TYR A 103 -8.90 -5.55 0.86
N ASP A 104 -8.57 -6.43 1.81
CA ASP A 104 -9.39 -7.62 2.07
C ASP A 104 -10.82 -7.20 2.40
N GLN A 105 -11.79 -7.75 1.66
CA GLN A 105 -13.20 -7.35 1.74
C GLN A 105 -13.82 -7.58 3.13
N ARG A 106 -13.19 -8.38 3.97
CA ARG A 106 -13.66 -8.65 5.33
C ARG A 106 -13.58 -7.41 6.24
N TRP A 107 -12.58 -6.55 6.05
CA TRP A 107 -12.35 -5.32 6.85
C TRP A 107 -12.04 -4.08 6.03
N GLY A 108 -11.64 -4.23 4.76
CA GLY A 108 -11.13 -3.14 3.92
C GLY A 108 -12.11 -1.99 3.68
N TYR A 109 -13.43 -2.25 3.78
CA TYR A 109 -14.46 -1.22 3.66
C TYR A 109 -14.72 -0.46 4.97
N GLY A 110 -14.19 -0.94 6.10
CA GLY A 110 -14.30 -0.26 7.38
C GLY A 110 -13.65 1.13 7.35
N LYS A 111 -14.27 2.08 8.05
CA LYS A 111 -13.80 3.48 8.09
C LYS A 111 -12.46 3.58 8.81
N TYR A 112 -11.53 4.35 8.24
CA TYR A 112 -10.28 4.76 8.88
C TYR A 112 -9.95 6.22 8.50
N GLY A 113 -10.13 7.12 9.45
CA GLY A 113 -10.05 8.55 9.21
C GLY A 113 -11.11 9.03 8.22
N TYR A 114 -10.68 9.71 7.19
CA TYR A 114 -11.56 10.23 6.11
C TYR A 114 -11.79 9.23 4.98
N ASN A 115 -11.19 8.04 5.06
CA ASN A 115 -11.24 7.02 4.02
C ASN A 115 -11.63 5.65 4.61
N VAL A 116 -11.38 4.59 3.86
CA VAL A 116 -11.55 3.20 4.29
C VAL A 116 -10.19 2.51 4.44
N ILE A 117 -10.14 1.43 5.20
CA ILE A 117 -8.89 0.67 5.46
C ILE A 117 -8.22 0.25 4.15
N GLY A 118 -8.99 -0.17 3.15
CA GLY A 118 -8.47 -0.58 1.85
C GLY A 118 -7.62 0.48 1.15
N MET A 119 -7.80 1.76 1.50
CA MET A 119 -7.03 2.87 0.93
C MET A 119 -5.93 3.40 1.85
N ASN A 120 -6.22 3.56 3.16
CA ASN A 120 -5.30 4.21 4.12
C ASN A 120 -4.76 3.26 5.19
N GLY A 121 -5.16 1.99 5.16
CA GLY A 121 -4.95 1.06 6.26
C GLY A 121 -3.63 0.30 6.26
N CYS A 122 -2.61 0.71 5.53
CA CYS A 122 -1.32 0.01 5.53
C CYS A 122 -0.71 -0.11 6.94
N GLY A 123 -0.83 0.93 7.77
CA GLY A 123 -0.34 0.93 9.16
C GLY A 123 -1.09 -0.05 10.06
N PRO A 124 -2.41 0.06 10.22
CA PRO A 124 -3.19 -0.89 11.01
C PRO A 124 -3.05 -2.33 10.53
N THR A 125 -3.00 -2.56 9.22
CA THR A 125 -2.83 -3.90 8.65
C THR A 125 -1.44 -4.47 8.96
N SER A 126 -0.38 -3.66 8.83
CA SER A 126 0.97 -4.07 9.23
C SER A 126 1.06 -4.38 10.72
N ALA A 127 0.43 -3.56 11.57
CA ALA A 127 0.39 -3.79 13.00
C ALA A 127 -0.37 -5.08 13.36
N ALA A 128 -1.52 -5.35 12.73
CA ALA A 128 -2.27 -6.58 12.93
C ALA A 128 -1.43 -7.83 12.57
N MET A 129 -0.62 -7.79 11.50
CA MET A 129 0.32 -8.87 11.17
C MET A 129 1.36 -9.10 12.27
N ILE A 130 1.91 -8.02 12.84
CA ILE A 130 2.89 -8.09 13.95
C ILE A 130 2.24 -8.69 15.21
N ILE A 131 1.06 -8.19 15.59
CA ILE A 131 0.30 -8.66 16.74
C ILE A 131 0.00 -10.16 16.60
N ALA A 132 -0.54 -10.56 15.45
CA ALA A 132 -0.84 -11.96 15.16
C ALA A 132 0.40 -12.85 15.28
N GLY A 133 1.48 -12.48 14.63
CA GLY A 133 2.73 -13.27 14.62
C GLY A 133 3.38 -13.39 15.99
N LEU A 134 3.46 -12.30 16.76
CA LEU A 134 4.10 -12.32 18.07
C LEU A 134 3.23 -12.94 19.17
N THR A 135 1.91 -12.84 19.07
CA THR A 135 1.01 -13.27 20.16
C THR A 135 0.26 -14.57 19.87
N GLY A 136 -0.01 -14.89 18.60
CA GLY A 136 -0.91 -15.95 18.17
C GLY A 136 -2.39 -15.55 18.23
N ARG A 137 -2.72 -14.29 18.56
CA ARG A 137 -4.11 -13.80 18.58
C ARG A 137 -4.63 -13.62 17.16
N ASN A 138 -5.83 -14.10 16.91
CA ASN A 138 -6.50 -13.98 15.62
C ASN A 138 -7.74 -13.06 15.64
N ASN A 139 -8.09 -12.57 16.83
CA ASN A 139 -9.24 -11.69 17.10
C ASN A 139 -8.86 -10.20 17.12
N ILE A 140 -7.73 -9.83 16.57
CA ILE A 140 -7.32 -8.43 16.37
C ILE A 140 -7.16 -8.22 14.87
N THR A 141 -8.21 -7.68 14.26
CA THR A 141 -8.25 -7.41 12.83
C THR A 141 -7.60 -6.07 12.48
N PRO A 142 -7.27 -5.80 11.21
CA PRO A 142 -6.88 -4.47 10.77
C PRO A 142 -7.90 -3.37 11.12
N PHE A 143 -9.20 -3.71 11.20
CA PHE A 143 -10.23 -2.75 11.59
C PHE A 143 -10.16 -2.41 13.09
N ASP A 144 -9.93 -3.40 13.97
CA ASP A 144 -9.77 -3.14 15.41
C ASP A 144 -8.57 -2.24 15.68
N VAL A 145 -7.45 -2.51 14.99
CA VAL A 145 -6.24 -1.67 15.08
C VAL A 145 -6.50 -0.26 14.55
N ALA A 146 -7.18 -0.13 13.41
CA ALA A 146 -7.53 1.16 12.82
C ALA A 146 -8.47 1.97 13.75
N SER A 147 -9.47 1.32 14.32
CA SER A 147 -10.42 1.92 15.27
C SER A 147 -9.72 2.43 16.52
N TYR A 148 -8.84 1.61 17.10
CA TYR A 148 -8.03 2.02 18.25
C TYR A 148 -7.10 3.18 17.91
N ALA A 149 -6.38 3.09 16.80
CA ALA A 149 -5.45 4.14 16.37
C ALA A 149 -6.18 5.48 16.16
N TYR A 150 -7.35 5.45 15.52
CA TYR A 150 -8.14 6.66 15.28
C TYR A 150 -8.69 7.27 16.59
N SER A 151 -9.30 6.46 17.44
CA SER A 151 -9.91 6.95 18.69
C SER A 151 -8.89 7.46 19.72
N HIS A 152 -7.61 7.06 19.61
CA HIS A 152 -6.53 7.48 20.50
C HIS A 152 -5.56 8.51 19.87
N GLY A 153 -5.96 9.16 18.77
CA GLY A 153 -5.20 10.25 18.19
C GLY A 153 -3.96 9.85 17.38
N TYR A 154 -3.86 8.57 16.99
CA TYR A 154 -2.75 8.08 16.15
C TYR A 154 -3.04 8.13 14.65
N TYR A 155 -4.07 8.89 14.24
CA TYR A 155 -4.36 9.13 12.82
C TYR A 155 -3.95 10.55 12.43
N GLN A 156 -3.06 10.67 11.42
CA GLN A 156 -2.59 11.94 10.84
C GLN A 156 -2.34 11.69 9.35
N ASP A 157 -3.37 11.82 8.51
CA ASP A 157 -3.29 11.46 7.09
C ASP A 157 -2.72 10.04 6.81
N GLY A 158 -3.05 9.12 7.70
CA GLY A 158 -2.53 7.78 7.83
C GLY A 158 -2.17 7.48 9.28
N THR A 159 -1.47 6.40 9.52
CA THR A 159 -1.08 6.02 10.88
C THR A 159 0.15 6.82 11.32
N SER A 160 0.01 7.57 12.43
CA SER A 160 1.11 8.29 13.06
C SER A 160 2.24 7.34 13.46
N TRP A 161 3.48 7.78 13.33
CA TRP A 161 4.66 6.99 13.72
C TRP A 161 4.69 6.67 15.22
N ALA A 162 4.14 7.55 16.05
CA ALA A 162 4.00 7.31 17.48
C ALA A 162 3.15 6.07 17.81
N PHE A 163 2.25 5.66 16.91
CA PHE A 163 1.48 4.43 17.08
C PHE A 163 2.39 3.20 17.21
N PHE A 164 3.50 3.14 16.45
CA PHE A 164 4.38 1.97 16.44
C PHE A 164 5.26 1.84 17.70
N THR A 165 5.48 2.93 18.44
CA THR A 165 6.23 2.91 19.72
C THR A 165 5.32 2.96 20.94
N GLU A 166 4.20 3.70 20.87
CA GLU A 166 3.31 3.91 22.01
C GLU A 166 2.00 3.13 21.87
N GLY A 167 1.30 3.26 20.72
CA GLY A 167 0.01 2.62 20.52
C GLY A 167 0.05 1.10 20.54
N MET A 168 1.14 0.50 20.05
CA MET A 168 1.32 -0.96 20.05
C MET A 168 1.40 -1.57 21.45
N LYS A 169 1.75 -0.78 22.48
CA LYS A 169 1.77 -1.22 23.90
C LYS A 169 0.40 -1.69 24.37
N HIS A 170 -0.69 -1.12 23.86
CA HIS A 170 -2.06 -1.59 24.13
C HIS A 170 -2.24 -3.08 23.83
N TYR A 171 -1.54 -3.59 22.85
CA TYR A 171 -1.61 -5.01 22.45
C TYR A 171 -0.54 -5.88 23.14
N GLY A 172 0.27 -5.30 24.03
CA GLY A 172 1.41 -5.96 24.69
C GLY A 172 2.60 -6.13 23.73
N ILE A 173 2.73 -5.23 22.76
CA ILE A 173 3.82 -5.22 21.77
C ILE A 173 4.66 -3.97 21.97
N TYR A 174 5.98 -4.14 22.03
CA TYR A 174 6.95 -3.06 22.22
C TYR A 174 7.70 -2.80 20.93
N GLY A 175 7.52 -1.61 20.38
CA GLY A 175 8.20 -1.15 19.18
C GLY A 175 9.32 -0.17 19.50
N ARG A 176 10.43 -0.25 18.78
CA ARG A 176 11.54 0.69 18.89
C ARG A 176 12.16 0.99 17.53
N ASN A 177 12.65 2.19 17.35
CA ASN A 177 13.41 2.55 16.16
C ASN A 177 14.74 1.79 16.12
N ILE A 178 15.16 1.39 14.92
CA ILE A 178 16.46 0.79 14.68
C ILE A 178 17.19 1.49 13.52
N PRO A 179 18.53 1.45 13.49
CA PRO A 179 19.28 2.01 12.37
C PRO A 179 19.01 1.28 11.06
N LEU A 180 18.98 2.03 9.96
CA LEU A 180 18.92 1.48 8.60
C LEU A 180 20.29 0.95 8.20
N SER A 181 20.55 -0.31 8.52
CA SER A 181 21.72 -1.05 8.06
C SER A 181 21.38 -2.53 7.89
N TYR A 182 22.05 -3.21 6.97
CA TYR A 182 21.86 -4.65 6.75
C TYR A 182 22.06 -5.46 8.05
N SER A 183 23.13 -5.15 8.79
CA SER A 183 23.45 -5.85 10.03
C SER A 183 22.38 -5.65 11.11
N SER A 184 21.89 -4.42 11.28
CA SER A 184 20.83 -4.12 12.25
C SER A 184 19.54 -4.87 11.90
N MET A 185 19.06 -4.75 10.65
CA MET A 185 17.83 -5.43 10.19
C MET A 185 17.96 -6.94 10.29
N LYS A 186 19.07 -7.52 9.83
CA LYS A 186 19.35 -8.95 9.93
C LYS A 186 19.35 -9.42 11.39
N ASN A 187 20.04 -8.71 12.28
CA ASN A 187 20.13 -9.07 13.69
C ASN A 187 18.73 -9.10 14.35
N GLU A 188 17.86 -8.11 14.08
CA GLU A 188 16.50 -8.09 14.61
C GLU A 188 15.72 -9.33 14.13
N ILE A 189 15.71 -9.58 12.83
CA ILE A 189 15.00 -10.71 12.23
C ILE A 189 15.50 -12.06 12.76
N MET A 190 16.81 -12.24 12.86
CA MET A 190 17.42 -13.47 13.39
C MET A 190 17.10 -13.72 14.87
N ASN A 191 16.79 -12.65 15.62
CA ASN A 191 16.30 -12.74 17.00
C ASN A 191 14.78 -12.80 17.11
N GLY A 192 14.08 -13.13 16.03
CA GLY A 192 12.62 -13.29 16.00
C GLY A 192 11.84 -11.99 16.14
N ARG A 193 12.47 -10.85 15.93
CA ARG A 193 11.85 -9.52 15.99
C ARG A 193 11.52 -9.02 14.59
N PRO A 194 10.26 -9.04 14.18
CA PRO A 194 9.82 -8.53 12.88
C PRO A 194 9.95 -7.01 12.82
N LEU A 195 9.98 -6.47 11.59
CA LEU A 195 10.10 -5.04 11.37
C LEU A 195 8.87 -4.49 10.66
N ILE A 196 8.49 -3.25 10.98
CA ILE A 196 7.68 -2.41 10.09
C ILE A 196 8.61 -1.34 9.50
N CYS A 197 8.53 -1.14 8.18
CA CYS A 197 9.29 -0.12 7.47
C CYS A 197 8.34 0.92 6.87
N SER A 198 8.62 2.20 7.13
CA SER A 198 8.01 3.31 6.40
C SER A 198 8.78 3.51 5.10
N MET A 199 8.05 3.45 3.98
CA MET A 199 8.61 3.54 2.63
C MET A 199 8.38 4.94 2.05
N LYS A 200 9.36 5.48 1.37
CA LYS A 200 9.27 6.64 0.46
C LYS A 200 8.99 6.16 -0.96
N PRO A 201 8.72 7.06 -1.93
CA PRO A 201 8.45 6.69 -3.32
C PRO A 201 9.47 5.71 -3.90
N GLY A 202 8.99 4.68 -4.60
CA GLY A 202 9.76 3.58 -5.18
C GLY A 202 8.86 2.41 -5.58
N ASP A 203 9.34 1.17 -5.42
CA ASP A 203 8.63 -0.04 -5.84
C ASP A 203 7.31 -0.29 -5.07
N PHE A 204 7.20 0.24 -3.84
CA PHE A 204 6.06 -0.02 -2.96
C PHE A 204 4.99 1.05 -3.03
N THR A 205 5.34 2.27 -3.38
CA THR A 205 4.44 3.43 -3.31
C THR A 205 4.99 4.59 -4.13
N THR A 206 4.12 5.55 -4.44
CA THR A 206 4.49 6.84 -5.05
C THR A 206 4.43 8.00 -4.06
N THR A 207 3.89 7.76 -2.86
CA THR A 207 3.74 8.79 -1.81
C THR A 207 4.38 8.35 -0.50
N GLY A 208 3.78 7.38 0.16
CA GLY A 208 4.22 6.75 1.40
C GLY A 208 3.49 5.44 1.63
N HIS A 209 4.13 4.50 2.30
CA HIS A 209 3.56 3.18 2.57
C HIS A 209 4.22 2.54 3.78
N LEU A 210 3.59 1.51 4.32
CA LEU A 210 4.13 0.70 5.42
C LEU A 210 4.11 -0.76 5.01
N ILE A 211 5.24 -1.44 5.19
CA ILE A 211 5.41 -2.87 4.92
C ILE A 211 5.97 -3.58 6.14
N VAL A 212 5.76 -4.89 6.21
CA VAL A 212 6.34 -5.75 7.27
C VAL A 212 7.48 -6.56 6.69
N ILE A 213 8.64 -6.56 7.35
CA ILE A 213 9.71 -7.53 7.09
C ILE A 213 9.60 -8.61 8.18
N ARG A 214 9.30 -9.84 7.76
CA ARG A 214 8.98 -10.94 8.66
C ARG A 214 10.04 -12.05 8.75
N GLY A 215 11.06 -11.96 7.93
CA GLY A 215 12.06 -13.02 7.85
C GLY A 215 13.12 -12.75 6.80
N MET A 216 14.01 -13.72 6.65
CA MET A 216 15.04 -13.74 5.62
C MET A 216 15.15 -15.12 4.97
N LYS A 217 15.52 -15.14 3.70
CA LYS A 217 15.85 -16.35 2.93
C LYS A 217 16.97 -16.02 1.96
N GLN A 218 18.03 -16.83 1.93
CA GLN A 218 19.18 -16.67 1.01
C GLN A 218 19.81 -15.25 1.04
N GLY A 219 19.90 -14.66 2.24
CA GLY A 219 20.43 -13.31 2.42
C GLY A 219 19.50 -12.16 2.05
N MET A 220 18.32 -12.44 1.53
CA MET A 220 17.29 -11.47 1.15
C MET A 220 16.15 -11.43 2.16
N PHE A 221 15.43 -10.32 2.22
CA PHE A 221 14.32 -10.10 3.12
C PHE A 221 13.00 -10.63 2.54
N ILE A 222 12.18 -11.22 3.41
CA ILE A 222 10.82 -11.67 3.13
C ILE A 222 9.88 -10.58 3.62
N VAL A 223 9.12 -9.99 2.69
CA VAL A 223 8.21 -8.88 2.94
C VAL A 223 6.76 -9.38 2.92
N ASN A 224 5.95 -8.87 3.84
CA ASN A 224 4.49 -8.84 3.72
C ASN A 224 4.09 -7.38 3.42
N ASP A 225 3.62 -7.14 2.21
CA ASP A 225 3.08 -5.85 1.78
C ASP A 225 1.55 -5.87 1.91
N PRO A 226 0.95 -5.05 2.79
CA PRO A 226 -0.49 -5.02 2.98
C PRO A 226 -1.27 -4.57 1.73
N ASN A 227 -0.58 -4.05 0.72
CA ASN A 227 -1.20 -3.59 -0.52
C ASN A 227 -0.83 -4.43 -1.75
N SER A 228 -0.11 -5.56 -1.62
CA SER A 228 0.20 -6.40 -2.79
C SER A 228 0.63 -7.82 -2.43
N ILE A 229 -0.09 -8.79 -2.95
CA ILE A 229 0.29 -10.20 -2.96
C ILE A 229 1.54 -10.39 -3.81
N LYS A 230 1.59 -9.77 -4.98
CA LYS A 230 2.71 -9.87 -5.92
C LYS A 230 4.03 -9.47 -5.26
N ARG A 231 4.07 -8.30 -4.60
CA ARG A 231 5.29 -7.84 -3.91
C ARG A 231 5.62 -8.70 -2.68
N SER A 232 4.62 -9.24 -2.01
CA SER A 232 4.81 -10.15 -0.87
C SER A 232 5.38 -11.52 -1.28
N ASN A 233 5.22 -11.92 -2.52
CA ASN A 233 5.78 -13.17 -3.07
C ASN A 233 7.22 -13.02 -3.60
N CYS A 234 7.78 -11.80 -3.57
CA CYS A 234 9.15 -11.53 -3.96
C CYS A 234 10.10 -11.57 -2.75
N LEU A 235 11.36 -11.94 -3.00
CA LEU A 235 12.46 -11.69 -2.07
C LEU A 235 13.10 -10.35 -2.40
N TRP A 236 13.45 -9.58 -1.36
CA TRP A 236 13.94 -8.22 -1.51
C TRP A 236 15.38 -8.08 -1.00
N SER A 237 16.26 -7.53 -1.82
CA SER A 237 17.63 -7.24 -1.40
C SER A 237 17.67 -6.04 -0.44
N TYR A 238 18.71 -6.00 0.40
CA TYR A 238 18.97 -4.80 1.22
C TYR A 238 19.20 -3.57 0.35
N ASP A 239 19.93 -3.70 -0.74
CA ASP A 239 20.26 -2.59 -1.63
C ASP A 239 19.02 -1.95 -2.26
N THR A 240 18.01 -2.77 -2.59
CA THR A 240 16.72 -2.26 -3.09
C THR A 240 15.91 -1.60 -1.99
N LEU A 241 15.80 -2.26 -0.82
CA LEU A 241 14.99 -1.75 0.29
C LEU A 241 15.58 -0.48 0.91
N SER A 242 16.89 -0.43 1.11
CA SER A 242 17.55 0.69 1.79
C SER A 242 17.38 2.03 1.07
N LYS A 243 17.27 2.01 -0.25
CA LYS A 243 17.04 3.21 -1.07
C LYS A 243 15.63 3.79 -0.88
N GLN A 244 14.69 2.99 -0.39
CA GLN A 244 13.26 3.32 -0.30
C GLN A 244 12.75 3.40 1.15
N ILE A 245 13.49 2.91 2.12
CA ILE A 245 13.12 2.99 3.53
C ILE A 245 13.37 4.40 4.07
N ARG A 246 12.39 4.94 4.79
CA ARG A 246 12.47 6.22 5.51
C ARG A 246 12.73 6.00 7.00
N ASN A 247 12.06 5.01 7.60
CA ASN A 247 12.20 4.65 9.00
C ASN A 247 11.89 3.17 9.23
N ILE A 248 12.43 2.61 10.31
CA ILE A 248 12.26 1.20 10.68
C ILE A 248 11.95 1.09 12.16
N TRP A 249 10.94 0.29 12.48
CA TRP A 249 10.64 -0.15 13.85
C TRP A 249 10.81 -1.66 13.96
N SER A 250 11.48 -2.10 15.00
CA SER A 250 11.58 -3.50 15.41
C SER A 250 10.61 -3.77 16.55
N PHE A 251 10.00 -4.97 16.57
CA PHE A 251 8.94 -5.32 17.53
C PHE A 251 9.29 -6.55 18.34
N SER A 252 8.93 -6.50 19.63
CA SER A 252 8.99 -7.61 20.56
C SER A 252 7.73 -7.64 21.44
N ARG A 253 7.56 -8.75 22.16
CA ARG A 253 6.53 -8.91 23.18
C ARG A 253 7.16 -8.81 24.55
#